data_97a7a5d85e79e4e99d28add348f4f2ed
#
_entry.id   97a7a5d85e79e4e99d28add348f4f2ed
#
_cell.length_a   1.000
_cell.length_b   1.000
_cell.length_c   1.000
_cell.angle_alpha   90.00
_cell.angle_beta   90.00
_cell.angle_gamma   90.00
#
_symmetry.space_group_name_H-M   'P 1'
#
loop_
_entity.id
_entity.type
_entity.pdbx_description
1 polymer ?
#
loop_
_entity_poly.entity_id
_entity_poly.type
_entity_poly.pdbx_seq_one_letter_code
_entity_poly.pdbx_strand_id
1 'polypeptide(L)'
;MSTPIAASDLTWLLMDRGNNLMHVHGLLTLQATPDWDFVRKAVFDRVVSKYRVLSQVPVKRGRHWTWEDDVDFSLDRHVFRVELPDSRYETLQDYISSQFSLPFDRSHPIWDMQLIVGPDDDRAVFLTRFHHGLGDGIRLVQLLLGICEGAGEHATPTVVGLNKDGGPSGPLDVVMHLAETTVKDGLDVLAHSREVARDLTHGVIAALDPTALPRHVETAFEFVKHPVKLLDALTSYSSEDNEVTNSWREIGRLLLSEKADAEAWSGHPQKAKSVAWSAGIDLGDVKAIATAYEGTVNDVLMSAVSLALSDYLRERGVHDIHDLAWMMPVSLQPIDGELPDTLGNHFAVVLFSMPLGIEDPAELIAEVHERTTRLKHSAEPIVAFGVQQVIAEAPKKVARGITDFFSRKTIGQLSNVPGPRAQLRFAGIPVESVCAFVPTSGDQPIGICVFSYNGSVAVGVSGDSRMIPDPDRISRGVGQHVERLLAAATAHTASTSTPALAMNSALPTSAPTSPQGA
;
A
#
# COMPACT_ATOMS: atom_id res chain seq x y z
N MET A 1 22.61 -19.60 15.52
CA MET A 1 22.09 -20.48 14.43
C MET A 1 21.84 -19.61 13.20
N SER A 2 22.09 -20.12 11.99
CA SER A 2 21.84 -19.35 10.76
C SER A 2 20.59 -19.87 10.06
N THR A 3 19.75 -18.96 9.52
CA THR A 3 18.54 -19.30 8.77
C THR A 3 18.67 -18.71 7.36
N PRO A 4 18.41 -19.46 6.28
CA PRO A 4 18.42 -18.90 4.93
C PRO A 4 17.43 -17.75 4.81
N ILE A 5 17.83 -16.68 4.10
CA ILE A 5 16.93 -15.58 3.76
C ILE A 5 16.10 -16.02 2.56
N ALA A 6 14.76 -15.92 2.66
CA ALA A 6 13.87 -16.21 1.56
C ALA A 6 14.15 -15.29 0.35
N ALA A 7 13.95 -15.79 -0.87
CA ALA A 7 14.22 -15.03 -2.09
C ALA A 7 13.41 -13.73 -2.15
N SER A 8 12.15 -13.74 -1.71
CA SER A 8 11.29 -12.57 -1.60
C SER A 8 11.91 -11.49 -0.70
N ASP A 9 12.37 -11.87 0.51
CA ASP A 9 12.97 -10.96 1.48
C ASP A 9 14.31 -10.42 1.01
N LEU A 10 15.12 -11.29 0.38
CA LEU A 10 16.41 -10.93 -0.18
C LEU A 10 16.27 -9.87 -1.28
N THR A 11 15.22 -9.94 -2.09
CA THR A 11 14.96 -8.95 -3.13
C THR A 11 14.91 -7.54 -2.53
N TRP A 12 14.17 -7.33 -1.44
CA TRP A 12 14.07 -6.05 -0.75
C TRP A 12 15.43 -5.59 -0.19
N LEU A 13 16.21 -6.52 0.40
CA LEU A 13 17.56 -6.22 0.88
C LEU A 13 18.52 -5.76 -0.24
N LEU A 14 18.31 -6.21 -1.47
CA LEU A 14 19.13 -5.87 -2.62
C LEU A 14 18.62 -4.65 -3.41
N MET A 15 17.38 -4.22 -3.16
CA MET A 15 16.75 -3.09 -3.84
C MET A 15 17.10 -1.73 -3.26
N ASP A 16 17.64 -1.67 -2.05
CA ASP A 16 18.09 -0.41 -1.44
C ASP A 16 18.96 0.42 -2.39
N ARG A 17 18.62 1.69 -2.47
CA ARG A 17 19.38 2.72 -3.19
C ARG A 17 19.58 3.93 -2.30
N GLY A 18 20.63 4.70 -2.57
CA GLY A 18 20.93 5.91 -1.82
C GLY A 18 19.84 6.99 -1.89
N ASN A 19 19.02 6.94 -2.94
CA ASN A 19 17.88 7.85 -3.13
C ASN A 19 16.55 7.27 -2.63
N ASN A 20 16.39 5.96 -2.55
CA ASN A 20 15.18 5.30 -2.05
C ASN A 20 15.57 4.05 -1.25
N LEU A 21 15.42 4.16 0.06
CA LEU A 21 15.65 3.07 1.00
C LEU A 21 14.37 2.26 1.17
N MET A 22 14.52 0.94 1.27
CA MET A 22 13.39 0.02 1.45
C MET A 22 12.97 -0.03 2.93
N HIS A 23 12.66 1.13 3.51
CA HIS A 23 12.25 1.26 4.91
C HIS A 23 10.75 1.56 5.02
N VAL A 24 10.06 0.78 5.82
CA VAL A 24 8.69 1.03 6.26
C VAL A 24 8.75 1.83 7.56
N HIS A 25 8.00 2.93 7.62
CA HIS A 25 7.93 3.77 8.81
C HIS A 25 6.52 3.75 9.37
N GLY A 26 6.42 3.69 10.70
CA GLY A 26 5.15 3.79 11.41
C GLY A 26 5.26 4.84 12.52
N LEU A 27 4.18 5.59 12.71
CA LEU A 27 4.05 6.58 13.78
C LEU A 27 2.87 6.22 14.67
N LEU A 28 3.09 6.17 15.97
CA LEU A 28 2.05 6.23 16.99
C LEU A 28 2.11 7.59 17.66
N THR A 29 1.04 8.37 17.59
CA THR A 29 0.89 9.58 18.41
C THR A 29 0.28 9.17 19.74
N LEU A 30 0.89 9.56 20.83
CA LEU A 30 0.50 9.20 22.19
C LEU A 30 -0.07 10.42 22.90
N GLN A 31 -1.09 10.22 23.75
CA GLN A 31 -1.74 11.29 24.50
C GLN A 31 -0.89 11.84 25.66
N ALA A 32 0.21 11.18 26.01
CA ALA A 32 1.20 11.62 26.99
C ALA A 32 2.52 10.88 26.77
N THR A 33 3.58 11.32 27.40
CA THR A 33 4.87 10.62 27.38
C THR A 33 4.81 9.38 28.29
N PRO A 34 5.05 8.17 27.77
CA PRO A 34 5.08 6.96 28.57
C PRO A 34 6.37 6.85 29.38
N ASP A 35 6.32 6.07 30.46
CA ASP A 35 7.52 5.71 31.23
C ASP A 35 8.52 4.95 30.35
N TRP A 36 9.77 5.37 30.36
CA TRP A 36 10.81 4.87 29.49
C TRP A 36 11.14 3.38 29.70
N ASP A 37 11.20 2.93 30.95
CA ASP A 37 11.49 1.53 31.24
C ASP A 37 10.34 0.63 30.79
N PHE A 38 9.11 1.14 30.87
CA PHE A 38 7.92 0.46 30.39
C PHE A 38 7.93 0.32 28.85
N VAL A 39 8.34 1.38 28.14
CA VAL A 39 8.52 1.35 26.67
C VAL A 39 9.51 0.26 26.26
N ARG A 40 10.68 0.26 26.88
CA ARG A 40 11.73 -0.73 26.59
C ARG A 40 11.28 -2.15 26.87
N LYS A 41 10.61 -2.34 28.01
CA LYS A 41 10.06 -3.63 28.38
C LYS A 41 8.99 -4.10 27.40
N ALA A 42 8.06 -3.23 27.01
CA ALA A 42 7.00 -3.56 26.06
C ALA A 42 7.58 -4.00 24.69
N VAL A 43 8.55 -3.27 24.16
CA VAL A 43 9.20 -3.61 22.89
C VAL A 43 9.94 -4.96 23.01
N PHE A 44 10.71 -5.16 24.08
CA PHE A 44 11.45 -6.41 24.26
C PHE A 44 10.52 -7.61 24.40
N ASP A 45 9.58 -7.57 25.39
CA ASP A 45 8.73 -8.71 25.72
C ASP A 45 7.74 -9.08 24.63
N ARG A 46 7.20 -8.08 23.91
CA ARG A 46 6.11 -8.30 22.96
C ARG A 46 6.59 -8.57 21.54
N VAL A 47 7.79 -8.10 21.19
CA VAL A 47 8.28 -8.12 19.83
C VAL A 47 9.65 -8.78 19.73
N VAL A 48 10.69 -8.24 20.37
CA VAL A 48 12.07 -8.72 20.17
C VAL A 48 12.24 -10.17 20.64
N SER A 49 11.68 -10.51 21.81
CA SER A 49 11.78 -11.87 22.37
C SER A 49 11.02 -12.93 21.55
N LYS A 50 10.01 -12.51 20.77
CA LYS A 50 9.18 -13.42 19.95
C LYS A 50 9.74 -13.63 18.56
N TYR A 51 10.27 -12.58 17.95
CA TYR A 51 10.71 -12.60 16.55
C TYR A 51 12.22 -12.56 16.46
N ARG A 52 12.83 -13.74 16.36
CA ARG A 52 14.28 -13.90 16.36
C ARG A 52 15.00 -13.06 15.30
N VAL A 53 14.36 -12.84 14.14
CA VAL A 53 14.93 -12.02 13.05
C VAL A 53 15.27 -10.60 13.50
N LEU A 54 14.63 -10.08 14.56
CA LEU A 54 14.91 -8.76 15.13
C LEU A 54 16.20 -8.69 15.96
N SER A 55 16.82 -9.83 16.23
CA SER A 55 18.15 -9.92 16.83
C SER A 55 19.19 -10.53 15.87
N GLN A 56 18.88 -10.53 14.56
CA GLN A 56 19.72 -11.13 13.53
C GLN A 56 20.15 -10.10 12.48
N VAL A 57 21.26 -10.37 11.84
CA VAL A 57 21.84 -9.57 10.75
C VAL A 57 21.84 -10.35 9.44
N PRO A 58 21.68 -9.68 8.28
CA PRO A 58 21.75 -10.34 6.99
C PRO A 58 23.22 -10.53 6.56
N VAL A 59 23.68 -11.78 6.52
CA VAL A 59 25.07 -12.12 6.19
C VAL A 59 25.15 -12.85 4.85
N LYS A 60 26.11 -12.43 4.01
CA LYS A 60 26.38 -13.10 2.75
C LYS A 60 27.42 -14.18 2.92
N ARG A 61 27.08 -15.44 2.67
CA ARG A 61 27.95 -16.60 2.70
C ARG A 61 28.13 -17.19 1.29
N GLY A 62 29.17 -16.77 0.60
CA GLY A 62 29.39 -17.15 -0.79
C GLY A 62 28.29 -16.64 -1.72
N ARG A 63 27.45 -17.54 -2.26
CA ARG A 63 26.30 -17.19 -3.10
C ARG A 63 24.99 -17.05 -2.33
N HIS A 64 24.93 -17.49 -1.07
CA HIS A 64 23.73 -17.51 -0.24
C HIS A 64 23.72 -16.37 0.77
N TRP A 65 22.53 -15.97 1.18
CA TRP A 65 22.32 -15.04 2.26
C TRP A 65 21.59 -15.75 3.40
N THR A 66 22.01 -15.43 4.62
CA THR A 66 21.47 -16.00 5.85
C THR A 66 21.22 -14.92 6.88
N TRP A 67 20.19 -15.11 7.69
CA TRP A 67 20.02 -14.40 8.94
C TRP A 67 20.92 -15.07 9.98
N GLU A 68 21.80 -14.32 10.62
CA GLU A 68 22.72 -14.80 11.68
C GLU A 68 22.51 -13.97 12.94
N ASP A 69 22.60 -14.60 14.10
CA ASP A 69 22.44 -13.90 15.37
C ASP A 69 23.51 -12.82 15.53
N ASP A 70 23.10 -11.60 15.88
CA ASP A 70 24.02 -10.52 16.27
C ASP A 70 24.55 -10.83 17.68
N VAL A 71 25.84 -11.15 17.78
CA VAL A 71 26.49 -11.50 19.06
C VAL A 71 26.61 -10.30 20.00
N ASP A 72 26.55 -9.10 19.45
CA ASP A 72 26.63 -7.82 20.17
C ASP A 72 25.27 -7.11 20.23
N PHE A 73 24.16 -7.86 20.08
CA PHE A 73 22.83 -7.30 20.14
C PHE A 73 22.60 -6.53 21.44
N SER A 74 22.17 -5.28 21.33
CA SER A 74 21.79 -4.44 22.45
C SER A 74 20.50 -3.71 22.12
N LEU A 75 19.50 -3.84 22.98
CA LEU A 75 18.22 -3.14 22.80
C LEU A 75 18.41 -1.61 22.75
N ASP A 76 19.39 -1.05 23.47
CA ASP A 76 19.67 0.39 23.50
C ASP A 76 20.13 0.96 22.16
N ARG A 77 20.61 0.11 21.25
CA ARG A 77 20.97 0.51 19.90
C ARG A 77 19.74 0.63 18.99
N HIS A 78 18.66 -0.07 19.34
CA HIS A 78 17.46 -0.18 18.54
C HIS A 78 16.26 0.56 19.12
N VAL A 79 16.24 0.81 20.42
CA VAL A 79 15.16 1.52 21.09
C VAL A 79 15.75 2.66 21.91
N PHE A 80 15.49 3.91 21.50
CA PHE A 80 16.08 5.08 22.13
C PHE A 80 15.10 6.26 22.20
N ARG A 81 15.35 7.16 23.15
CA ARG A 81 14.59 8.39 23.35
C ARG A 81 15.25 9.55 22.60
N VAL A 82 14.43 10.39 22.01
CA VAL A 82 14.85 11.60 21.28
C VAL A 82 14.12 12.80 21.89
N GLU A 83 14.86 13.81 22.29
CA GLU A 83 14.33 15.05 22.80
C GLU A 83 14.43 16.13 21.74
N LEU A 84 13.29 16.70 21.35
CA LEU A 84 13.24 17.81 20.41
C LEU A 84 13.40 19.14 21.16
N PRO A 85 13.94 20.17 20.51
CA PRO A 85 14.15 21.49 21.13
C PRO A 85 12.84 22.23 21.41
N ASP A 86 11.76 21.88 20.73
CA ASP A 86 10.43 22.44 20.90
C ASP A 86 9.34 21.42 20.52
N SER A 87 8.07 21.73 20.83
CA SER A 87 6.90 20.89 20.55
C SER A 87 6.19 21.26 19.26
N ARG A 88 6.83 22.01 18.33
CA ARG A 88 6.22 22.41 17.05
C ARG A 88 6.14 21.24 16.09
N TYR A 89 5.06 21.23 15.31
CA TYR A 89 4.85 20.22 14.28
C TYR A 89 5.99 20.22 13.24
N GLU A 90 6.46 21.38 12.81
CA GLU A 90 7.53 21.53 11.83
C GLU A 90 8.85 20.91 12.32
N THR A 91 9.19 21.11 13.60
CA THR A 91 10.40 20.52 14.19
C THR A 91 10.32 18.99 14.21
N LEU A 92 9.16 18.44 14.60
CA LEU A 92 8.90 17.01 14.56
C LEU A 92 8.93 16.48 13.10
N GLN A 93 8.30 17.19 12.17
CA GLN A 93 8.25 16.83 10.76
C GLN A 93 9.66 16.80 10.13
N ASP A 94 10.49 17.81 10.42
CA ASP A 94 11.88 17.90 9.94
C ASP A 94 12.70 16.74 10.49
N TYR A 95 12.55 16.45 11.78
CA TYR A 95 13.23 15.32 12.40
C TYR A 95 12.84 14.02 11.73
N ILE A 96 11.53 13.73 11.62
CA ILE A 96 11.05 12.50 10.98
C ILE A 96 11.49 12.43 9.52
N SER A 97 11.42 13.53 8.75
CA SER A 97 11.90 13.60 7.36
C SER A 97 13.37 13.20 7.25
N SER A 98 14.20 13.62 8.20
CA SER A 98 15.62 13.25 8.24
C SER A 98 15.83 11.74 8.37
N GLN A 99 14.95 11.05 9.10
CA GLN A 99 15.06 9.61 9.35
C GLN A 99 14.82 8.76 8.08
N PHE A 100 14.06 9.27 7.12
CA PHE A 100 13.82 8.59 5.83
C PHE A 100 15.07 8.49 4.96
N SER A 101 16.06 9.33 5.20
CA SER A 101 17.33 9.37 4.45
C SER A 101 18.47 8.60 5.11
N LEU A 102 18.24 8.02 6.30
CA LEU A 102 19.26 7.33 7.08
C LEU A 102 19.23 5.83 6.81
N PRO A 103 20.26 5.25 6.17
CA PRO A 103 20.35 3.81 5.99
C PRO A 103 20.65 3.11 7.31
N PHE A 104 20.20 1.85 7.43
CA PHE A 104 20.62 0.98 8.53
C PHE A 104 22.07 0.53 8.36
N ASP A 105 22.78 0.45 9.48
CA ASP A 105 24.04 -0.29 9.56
C ASP A 105 23.73 -1.80 9.53
N ARG A 106 24.09 -2.47 8.44
CA ARG A 106 23.80 -3.90 8.24
C ARG A 106 24.70 -4.84 9.04
N SER A 107 25.63 -4.32 9.83
CA SER A 107 26.34 -5.10 10.83
C SER A 107 25.51 -5.35 12.09
N HIS A 108 24.36 -4.70 12.20
CA HIS A 108 23.36 -4.85 13.26
C HIS A 108 21.97 -5.14 12.66
N PRO A 109 21.00 -5.57 13.47
CA PRO A 109 19.61 -5.74 13.02
C PRO A 109 19.07 -4.47 12.36
N ILE A 110 18.33 -4.63 11.26
CA ILE A 110 17.96 -3.55 10.35
C ILE A 110 16.59 -2.93 10.70
N TRP A 111 16.47 -2.47 11.94
CA TRP A 111 15.31 -1.78 12.47
C TRP A 111 15.69 -0.86 13.63
N ASP A 112 14.87 0.13 13.93
CA ASP A 112 14.90 0.89 15.18
C ASP A 112 13.51 1.46 15.53
N MET A 113 13.37 1.87 16.79
CA MET A 113 12.19 2.49 17.36
C MET A 113 12.60 3.66 18.25
N GLN A 114 11.93 4.79 18.09
CA GLN A 114 12.32 6.07 18.69
C GLN A 114 11.13 6.68 19.43
N LEU A 115 11.28 6.89 20.74
CA LEU A 115 10.34 7.70 21.51
C LEU A 115 10.76 9.17 21.39
N ILE A 116 10.02 9.94 20.60
CA ILE A 116 10.26 11.35 20.35
C ILE A 116 9.39 12.18 21.28
N VAL A 117 10.01 13.07 22.05
CA VAL A 117 9.33 13.92 23.02
C VAL A 117 9.72 15.38 22.81
N GLY A 118 8.80 16.28 23.08
CA GLY A 118 9.06 17.71 23.19
C GLY A 118 9.38 18.10 24.64
N PRO A 119 9.71 19.37 24.91
CA PRO A 119 10.02 19.85 26.24
C PRO A 119 8.83 19.84 27.24
N ASP A 120 7.60 19.85 26.71
CA ASP A 120 6.38 19.99 27.52
C ASP A 120 5.85 18.64 28.04
N ASP A 121 6.41 17.51 27.58
CA ASP A 121 6.08 16.12 27.97
C ASP A 121 4.58 15.73 27.87
N ASP A 122 3.74 16.59 27.30
CA ASP A 122 2.29 16.41 27.21
C ASP A 122 1.85 15.53 26.03
N ARG A 123 2.75 15.30 25.07
CA ARG A 123 2.58 14.41 23.91
C ARG A 123 3.88 13.74 23.55
N ALA A 124 3.80 12.52 23.09
CA ALA A 124 4.94 11.81 22.53
C ALA A 124 4.58 11.16 21.18
N VAL A 125 5.58 11.00 20.35
CA VAL A 125 5.47 10.25 19.10
C VAL A 125 6.41 9.06 19.14
N PHE A 126 5.91 7.88 18.84
CA PHE A 126 6.73 6.68 18.74
C PHE A 126 6.92 6.36 17.25
N LEU A 127 8.10 6.66 16.74
CA LEU A 127 8.52 6.35 15.36
C LEU A 127 9.12 4.97 15.32
N THR A 128 8.66 4.13 14.39
CA THR A 128 9.28 2.85 14.09
C THR A 128 9.83 2.85 12.67
N ARG A 129 11.00 2.29 12.49
CA ARG A 129 11.65 2.09 11.19
C ARG A 129 12.03 0.64 11.04
N PHE A 130 11.56 0.00 9.98
CA PHE A 130 11.90 -1.39 9.65
C PHE A 130 12.35 -1.49 8.20
N HIS A 131 13.38 -2.26 7.95
CA HIS A 131 13.73 -2.62 6.59
C HIS A 131 12.72 -3.63 6.02
N HIS A 132 12.20 -3.41 4.81
CA HIS A 132 11.20 -4.27 4.17
C HIS A 132 11.66 -5.72 3.96
N GLY A 133 12.97 -5.98 4.02
CA GLY A 133 13.52 -7.33 4.02
C GLY A 133 13.24 -8.14 5.29
N LEU A 134 12.69 -7.53 6.36
CA LEU A 134 12.25 -8.24 7.57
C LEU A 134 10.83 -8.82 7.41
N GLY A 135 10.00 -8.18 6.60
CA GLY A 135 8.62 -8.58 6.37
C GLY A 135 7.89 -7.58 5.50
N ASP A 136 6.73 -7.95 5.00
CA ASP A 136 5.88 -7.05 4.23
C ASP A 136 5.24 -5.96 5.10
N GLY A 137 4.69 -4.93 4.42
CA GLY A 137 4.12 -3.77 5.09
C GLY A 137 3.02 -4.12 6.08
N ILE A 138 2.20 -5.13 5.81
CA ILE A 138 1.13 -5.59 6.70
C ILE A 138 1.72 -6.27 7.93
N ARG A 139 2.71 -7.15 7.75
CA ARG A 139 3.41 -7.82 8.85
C ARG A 139 4.16 -6.83 9.74
N LEU A 140 4.79 -5.82 9.14
CA LEU A 140 5.47 -4.77 9.89
C LEU A 140 4.50 -3.86 10.64
N VAL A 141 3.31 -3.58 10.07
CA VAL A 141 2.23 -2.89 10.78
C VAL A 141 1.67 -3.75 11.92
N GLN A 142 1.43 -5.05 11.70
CA GLN A 142 1.02 -5.95 12.78
C GLN A 142 2.08 -6.02 13.89
N LEU A 143 3.36 -5.99 13.54
CA LEU A 143 4.46 -5.93 14.49
C LEU A 143 4.42 -4.62 15.31
N LEU A 144 4.24 -3.47 14.63
CA LEU A 144 4.05 -2.17 15.27
C LEU A 144 2.86 -2.17 16.23
N LEU A 145 1.71 -2.67 15.78
CA LEU A 145 0.52 -2.74 16.64
C LEU A 145 0.70 -3.76 17.78
N GLY A 146 1.48 -4.80 17.56
CA GLY A 146 1.77 -5.85 18.55
C GLY A 146 2.52 -5.37 19.78
N ILE A 147 3.19 -4.21 19.73
CA ILE A 147 3.79 -3.59 20.94
C ILE A 147 2.72 -2.99 21.86
N CYS A 148 1.51 -2.71 21.32
CA CYS A 148 0.41 -2.11 22.07
C CYS A 148 -0.37 -3.13 22.88
N GLU A 149 -1.00 -2.66 23.97
CA GLU A 149 -2.00 -3.41 24.73
C GLU A 149 -3.32 -3.44 23.98
N GLY A 150 -4.01 -4.60 24.02
CA GLY A 150 -5.31 -4.80 23.37
C GLY A 150 -5.22 -5.15 21.89
N ALA A 151 -4.04 -5.26 21.31
CA ALA A 151 -3.86 -5.58 19.90
C ALA A 151 -4.39 -7.00 19.53
N GLY A 152 -4.35 -7.97 20.44
CA GLY A 152 -4.78 -9.35 20.21
C GLY A 152 -6.28 -9.60 20.32
N GLU A 153 -7.03 -8.75 21.04
CA GLU A 153 -8.46 -8.97 21.30
C GLU A 153 -9.39 -8.31 20.27
N HIS A 154 -8.91 -7.34 19.49
CA HIS A 154 -9.73 -6.49 18.62
C HIS A 154 -9.10 -6.18 17.24
N ALA A 155 -7.97 -6.78 16.92
CA ALA A 155 -7.30 -6.57 15.64
C ALA A 155 -7.93 -7.46 14.56
N THR A 156 -9.15 -7.14 14.15
CA THR A 156 -9.71 -7.64 12.89
C THR A 156 -9.67 -6.51 11.86
N PRO A 157 -8.60 -6.35 11.12
CA PRO A 157 -8.61 -5.52 9.93
C PRO A 157 -9.52 -6.22 8.92
N THR A 158 -10.61 -5.59 8.55
CA THR A 158 -11.43 -6.09 7.45
C THR A 158 -10.68 -5.81 6.16
N VAL A 159 -10.13 -6.85 5.55
CA VAL A 159 -9.62 -6.75 4.18
C VAL A 159 -10.78 -6.36 3.29
N VAL A 160 -10.66 -5.23 2.61
CA VAL A 160 -11.60 -4.84 1.58
C VAL A 160 -11.48 -5.88 0.46
N GLY A 161 -12.44 -6.79 0.35
CA GLY A 161 -12.55 -7.65 -0.81
C GLY A 161 -13.01 -9.08 -0.64
N LEU A 162 -13.30 -9.58 0.57
CA LEU A 162 -13.85 -10.94 0.71
C LEU A 162 -15.24 -10.88 1.33
N ASN A 163 -16.25 -11.26 0.55
CA ASN A 163 -17.61 -11.49 1.03
C ASN A 163 -17.61 -12.70 1.98
N LYS A 164 -18.21 -12.52 3.17
CA LYS A 164 -18.35 -13.59 4.18
C LYS A 164 -19.40 -14.65 3.83
N ASP A 165 -20.22 -14.43 2.80
CA ASP A 165 -21.38 -15.27 2.49
C ASP A 165 -21.41 -15.70 1.02
N GLY A 166 -20.46 -16.53 0.59
CA GLY A 166 -20.52 -17.12 -0.74
C GLY A 166 -19.27 -17.91 -1.06
N GLY A 167 -19.41 -19.05 -1.69
CA GLY A 167 -18.29 -19.83 -2.22
C GLY A 167 -17.44 -19.03 -3.20
N PRO A 168 -16.29 -19.56 -3.67
CA PRO A 168 -15.32 -18.83 -4.47
C PRO A 168 -15.97 -18.24 -5.71
N SER A 169 -16.08 -16.91 -5.75
CA SER A 169 -16.76 -16.17 -6.83
C SER A 169 -15.80 -15.45 -7.77
N GLY A 170 -14.48 -15.61 -7.56
CA GLY A 170 -13.47 -15.02 -8.43
C GLY A 170 -12.13 -15.76 -8.37
N PRO A 171 -11.22 -15.48 -9.32
CA PRO A 171 -9.89 -16.10 -9.37
C PRO A 171 -9.07 -15.92 -8.09
N LEU A 172 -9.26 -14.82 -7.38
CA LEU A 172 -8.61 -14.53 -6.10
C LEU A 172 -9.13 -15.45 -4.98
N ASP A 173 -10.45 -15.70 -4.95
CA ASP A 173 -11.07 -16.62 -4.00
C ASP A 173 -10.63 -18.07 -4.25
N VAL A 174 -10.44 -18.46 -5.51
CA VAL A 174 -9.88 -19.76 -5.90
C VAL A 174 -8.44 -19.89 -5.41
N VAL A 175 -7.62 -18.84 -5.54
CA VAL A 175 -6.22 -18.84 -5.07
C VAL A 175 -6.15 -18.80 -3.55
N MET A 176 -7.02 -18.06 -2.86
CA MET A 176 -7.10 -18.04 -1.41
C MET A 176 -7.59 -19.39 -0.87
N HIS A 177 -8.59 -19.99 -1.51
CA HIS A 177 -9.09 -21.33 -1.14
C HIS A 177 -8.05 -22.43 -1.46
N LEU A 178 -7.32 -22.30 -2.55
CA LEU A 178 -6.16 -23.14 -2.84
C LEU A 178 -5.03 -22.90 -1.84
N ALA A 179 -4.72 -21.68 -1.42
CA ALA A 179 -3.74 -21.39 -0.39
C ALA A 179 -4.13 -21.95 0.97
N GLU A 180 -5.40 -21.84 1.38
CA GLU A 180 -5.91 -22.42 2.65
C GLU A 180 -5.91 -23.97 2.66
N THR A 181 -6.26 -24.58 1.54
CA THR A 181 -6.23 -26.06 1.41
C THR A 181 -4.80 -26.58 1.30
N THR A 182 -3.84 -25.78 0.88
CA THR A 182 -2.45 -26.19 0.58
C THR A 182 -1.48 -25.99 1.74
N VAL A 183 -1.83 -25.16 2.73
CA VAL A 183 -1.08 -25.15 4.00
C VAL A 183 -1.15 -26.52 4.69
N LYS A 184 -2.14 -27.35 4.37
CA LYS A 184 -2.19 -28.75 4.84
C LYS A 184 -1.33 -29.72 4.03
N ASP A 185 -1.06 -29.46 2.74
CA ASP A 185 -0.33 -30.36 1.85
C ASP A 185 0.67 -29.60 0.95
N GLY A 186 1.57 -28.84 1.57
CA GLY A 186 2.51 -27.89 0.98
C GLY A 186 3.39 -28.34 -0.20
N LEU A 187 3.17 -29.51 -0.79
CA LEU A 187 3.89 -30.03 -1.95
C LEU A 187 3.06 -30.01 -3.26
N ASP A 188 1.74 -30.06 -3.20
CA ASP A 188 0.91 -30.16 -4.40
C ASP A 188 0.58 -28.81 -5.06
N VAL A 189 0.59 -27.69 -4.34
CA VAL A 189 0.41 -26.33 -4.94
C VAL A 189 1.68 -25.83 -5.61
N LEU A 190 2.85 -26.21 -5.10
CA LEU A 190 4.10 -26.00 -5.85
C LEU A 190 4.08 -26.80 -7.17
N ALA A 191 3.39 -27.93 -7.22
CA ALA A 191 3.21 -28.68 -8.46
C ALA A 191 2.17 -28.01 -9.39
N HIS A 192 1.03 -27.52 -8.87
CA HIS A 192 -0.01 -26.87 -9.67
C HIS A 192 0.34 -25.42 -10.06
N SER A 193 0.95 -24.66 -9.14
CA SER A 193 1.55 -23.36 -9.51
C SER A 193 2.75 -23.55 -10.46
N ARG A 194 3.44 -24.69 -10.38
CA ARG A 194 4.43 -25.10 -11.40
C ARG A 194 3.79 -25.47 -12.74
N GLU A 195 2.57 -25.97 -12.79
CA GLU A 195 1.88 -26.25 -14.07
C GLU A 195 1.28 -24.97 -14.69
N VAL A 196 0.64 -24.12 -13.92
CA VAL A 196 0.19 -22.79 -14.37
C VAL A 196 1.40 -21.87 -14.60
N ALA A 197 2.40 -21.90 -13.75
CA ALA A 197 3.69 -21.30 -14.01
C ALA A 197 4.43 -22.00 -15.16
N ARG A 198 4.32 -23.29 -15.39
CA ARG A 198 4.93 -24.02 -16.49
C ARG A 198 4.28 -23.70 -17.83
N ASP A 199 2.98 -23.50 -17.89
CA ASP A 199 2.28 -23.06 -19.11
C ASP A 199 2.51 -21.57 -19.37
N LEU A 200 2.52 -20.70 -18.34
CA LEU A 200 2.97 -19.31 -18.43
C LEU A 200 4.49 -19.19 -18.65
N THR A 201 5.26 -20.17 -18.19
CA THR A 201 6.72 -20.14 -18.12
C THR A 201 7.42 -20.98 -19.17
N HIS A 202 6.75 -21.81 -19.96
CA HIS A 202 7.44 -22.47 -21.09
C HIS A 202 8.07 -21.45 -22.06
N GLY A 203 7.49 -20.24 -22.20
CA GLY A 203 8.14 -19.15 -22.93
C GLY A 203 9.17 -18.36 -22.12
N VAL A 204 8.94 -18.13 -20.82
CA VAL A 204 9.80 -17.30 -19.95
C VAL A 204 10.78 -18.15 -19.14
N ILE A 205 10.42 -19.38 -18.73
CA ILE A 205 11.31 -20.32 -18.00
C ILE A 205 12.16 -21.16 -18.96
N ALA A 206 11.73 -21.44 -20.19
CA ALA A 206 12.70 -21.91 -21.19
C ALA A 206 13.82 -20.89 -21.44
N ALA A 207 13.52 -19.59 -21.19
CA ALA A 207 14.53 -18.53 -21.11
C ALA A 207 15.29 -18.47 -19.78
N LEU A 208 14.82 -19.13 -18.70
CA LEU A 208 15.38 -19.06 -17.33
C LEU A 208 15.82 -20.43 -16.78
N ASP A 209 16.00 -21.45 -17.62
CA ASP A 209 16.60 -22.73 -17.22
C ASP A 209 17.97 -22.45 -16.55
N PRO A 210 18.17 -22.78 -15.25
CA PRO A 210 19.43 -22.54 -14.55
C PRO A 210 20.64 -23.24 -15.20
N THR A 211 20.41 -24.28 -16.01
CA THR A 211 21.47 -25.00 -16.74
C THR A 211 21.81 -24.35 -18.09
N ALA A 212 20.94 -23.46 -18.57
CA ALA A 212 21.12 -22.70 -19.80
C ALA A 212 21.45 -21.21 -19.55
N LEU A 213 21.71 -20.83 -18.28
CA LEU A 213 21.92 -19.48 -17.78
C LEU A 213 22.82 -18.55 -18.61
N PRO A 214 23.94 -18.99 -19.24
CA PRO A 214 24.77 -18.08 -20.02
C PRO A 214 24.12 -17.54 -21.30
N ARG A 215 23.21 -18.31 -21.92
CA ARG A 215 22.52 -17.90 -23.14
C ARG A 215 21.24 -17.08 -22.86
N HIS A 216 20.64 -17.31 -21.72
CA HIS A 216 19.36 -16.68 -21.35
C HIS A 216 19.52 -15.35 -20.60
N VAL A 217 20.70 -15.08 -20.01
CA VAL A 217 21.01 -13.74 -19.45
C VAL A 217 21.03 -12.68 -20.55
N GLU A 218 21.53 -13.00 -21.77
CA GLU A 218 21.45 -12.08 -22.91
C GLU A 218 20.00 -11.86 -23.36
N THR A 219 19.18 -12.90 -23.40
CA THR A 219 17.76 -12.83 -23.77
C THR A 219 16.96 -12.04 -22.71
N ALA A 220 17.18 -12.27 -21.41
CA ALA A 220 16.56 -11.50 -20.35
C ALA A 220 17.02 -10.02 -20.37
N PHE A 221 18.27 -9.74 -20.72
CA PHE A 221 18.78 -8.38 -20.92
C PHE A 221 18.15 -7.69 -22.13
N GLU A 222 17.89 -8.43 -23.21
CA GLU A 222 17.16 -7.92 -24.37
C GLU A 222 15.68 -7.64 -24.05
N PHE A 223 15.03 -8.44 -23.21
CA PHE A 223 13.68 -8.15 -22.73
C PHE A 223 13.62 -6.88 -21.85
N VAL A 224 14.65 -6.62 -21.03
CA VAL A 224 14.75 -5.36 -20.26
C VAL A 224 14.94 -4.14 -21.17
N LYS A 225 15.67 -4.31 -22.28
CA LYS A 225 15.85 -3.24 -23.29
C LYS A 225 14.63 -3.07 -24.21
N HIS A 226 13.89 -4.14 -24.44
CA HIS A 226 12.75 -4.20 -25.35
C HIS A 226 11.54 -4.84 -24.64
N PRO A 227 10.93 -4.16 -23.66
CA PRO A 227 9.81 -4.70 -22.86
C PRO A 227 8.59 -5.06 -23.72
N VAL A 228 8.42 -4.43 -24.88
CA VAL A 228 7.41 -4.78 -25.88
C VAL A 228 7.57 -6.22 -26.34
N LYS A 229 8.79 -6.71 -26.55
CA LYS A 229 9.04 -8.11 -26.95
C LYS A 229 8.70 -9.11 -25.85
N LEU A 230 8.87 -8.74 -24.58
CA LEU A 230 8.40 -9.56 -23.45
C LEU A 230 6.88 -9.64 -23.45
N LEU A 231 6.23 -8.51 -23.66
CA LEU A 231 4.77 -8.43 -23.75
C LEU A 231 4.23 -9.22 -24.96
N ASP A 232 4.82 -9.06 -26.13
CA ASP A 232 4.48 -9.80 -27.34
C ASP A 232 4.68 -11.31 -27.14
N ALA A 233 5.75 -11.72 -26.45
CA ALA A 233 6.00 -13.12 -26.11
C ALA A 233 4.95 -13.65 -25.12
N LEU A 234 4.55 -12.86 -24.12
CA LEU A 234 3.54 -13.23 -23.13
C LEU A 234 2.11 -13.24 -23.72
N THR A 235 1.80 -12.30 -24.62
CA THR A 235 0.48 -12.22 -25.28
C THR A 235 0.33 -13.17 -26.46
N SER A 236 1.40 -13.50 -27.18
CA SER A 236 1.36 -14.45 -28.31
C SER A 236 1.20 -15.91 -27.88
N TYR A 237 1.49 -16.23 -26.62
CA TYR A 237 1.36 -17.59 -26.08
C TYR A 237 -0.06 -17.97 -25.70
N SER A 238 -0.96 -17.00 -25.51
CA SER A 238 -2.37 -17.23 -25.18
C SER A 238 -3.25 -16.91 -26.39
N SER A 239 -3.66 -17.95 -27.13
CA SER A 239 -4.58 -17.83 -28.27
C SER A 239 -6.06 -17.75 -27.86
N GLU A 240 -6.38 -17.82 -26.56
CA GLU A 240 -7.73 -17.77 -26.04
C GLU A 240 -7.98 -16.46 -25.27
N ASP A 241 -9.13 -15.83 -25.50
CA ASP A 241 -9.63 -14.70 -24.73
C ASP A 241 -10.07 -15.20 -23.34
N ASN A 242 -9.12 -15.23 -22.39
CA ASN A 242 -9.39 -15.52 -20.98
C ASN A 242 -8.97 -14.34 -20.08
N GLU A 243 -9.38 -14.38 -18.82
CA GLU A 243 -9.09 -13.31 -17.83
C GLU A 243 -7.58 -13.03 -17.69
N VAL A 244 -6.74 -14.06 -17.79
CA VAL A 244 -5.28 -13.93 -17.70
C VAL A 244 -4.73 -13.14 -18.89
N THR A 245 -5.20 -13.43 -20.10
CA THR A 245 -4.80 -12.70 -21.31
C THR A 245 -5.23 -11.24 -21.28
N ASN A 246 -6.43 -10.97 -20.76
CA ASN A 246 -6.95 -9.61 -20.61
C ASN A 246 -6.15 -8.83 -19.56
N SER A 247 -5.78 -9.47 -18.44
CA SER A 247 -4.92 -8.86 -17.42
C SER A 247 -3.53 -8.52 -17.97
N TRP A 248 -2.90 -9.40 -18.75
CA TRP A 248 -1.64 -9.11 -19.42
C TRP A 248 -1.76 -7.97 -20.44
N ARG A 249 -2.86 -7.90 -21.16
CA ARG A 249 -3.13 -6.84 -22.14
C ARG A 249 -3.28 -5.48 -21.45
N GLU A 250 -3.91 -5.43 -20.27
CA GLU A 250 -4.08 -4.21 -19.48
C GLU A 250 -2.75 -3.77 -18.85
N ILE A 251 -2.02 -4.70 -18.22
CA ILE A 251 -0.65 -4.42 -17.72
C ILE A 251 0.22 -3.91 -18.87
N GLY A 252 0.11 -4.55 -20.05
CA GLY A 252 0.81 -4.13 -21.24
C GLY A 252 0.48 -2.72 -21.68
N ARG A 253 -0.80 -2.38 -21.69
CA ARG A 253 -1.27 -1.04 -22.04
C ARG A 253 -0.72 0.01 -21.07
N LEU A 254 -0.78 -0.24 -19.75
CA LEU A 254 -0.21 0.64 -18.73
C LEU A 254 1.31 0.78 -18.86
N LEU A 255 2.01 -0.30 -19.19
CA LEU A 255 3.46 -0.30 -19.39
C LEU A 255 3.90 0.35 -20.71
N LEU A 256 3.05 0.31 -21.75
CA LEU A 256 3.30 0.92 -23.05
C LEU A 256 2.82 2.38 -23.10
N SER A 257 1.91 2.80 -22.21
CA SER A 257 1.55 4.21 -22.09
C SER A 257 2.79 5.04 -21.84
N GLU A 258 2.84 6.21 -22.44
CA GLU A 258 3.87 7.21 -22.09
C GLU A 258 3.77 7.49 -20.60
N LYS A 259 4.91 7.78 -19.96
CA LYS A 259 4.93 8.14 -18.56
C LYS A 259 3.97 9.32 -18.41
N ALA A 260 2.89 9.14 -17.65
CA ALA A 260 1.92 10.20 -17.41
C ALA A 260 2.67 11.47 -16.99
N ASP A 261 2.34 12.58 -17.62
CA ASP A 261 3.09 13.82 -17.62
C ASP A 261 3.61 14.23 -16.25
N ALA A 262 4.81 13.84 -16.05
CA ALA A 262 5.55 14.09 -14.86
C ALA A 262 6.44 15.31 -15.00
N GLU A 263 6.08 16.34 -15.78
CA GLU A 263 6.89 17.55 -15.77
C GLU A 263 7.09 18.09 -14.35
N ALA A 264 6.03 18.08 -13.52
CA ALA A 264 6.11 18.45 -12.11
C ALA A 264 6.94 17.46 -11.26
N TRP A 265 7.01 16.18 -11.66
CA TRP A 265 7.67 15.10 -10.91
C TRP A 265 8.70 14.34 -11.73
N SER A 266 9.17 14.97 -12.83
CA SER A 266 10.19 14.37 -13.69
C SER A 266 11.59 14.52 -13.10
N GLY A 267 12.42 13.51 -13.30
CA GLY A 267 13.82 13.51 -12.90
C GLY A 267 14.19 12.31 -12.02
N HIS A 268 15.39 12.38 -11.44
CA HIS A 268 15.86 11.36 -10.51
C HIS A 268 15.69 11.86 -9.07
N PRO A 269 15.01 11.11 -8.20
CA PRO A 269 14.90 11.44 -6.80
C PRO A 269 16.25 11.60 -6.14
N GLN A 270 16.34 12.54 -5.20
CA GLN A 270 17.51 12.76 -4.37
C GLN A 270 17.46 11.89 -3.11
N LYS A 271 18.52 11.98 -2.31
CA LYS A 271 18.59 11.28 -1.03
C LYS A 271 17.63 11.90 0.01
N ALA A 272 17.52 13.23 0.01
CA ALA A 272 16.68 13.94 0.97
C ALA A 272 15.20 13.71 0.70
N LYS A 273 14.45 13.44 1.78
CA LYS A 273 13.00 13.23 1.76
C LYS A 273 12.29 14.29 2.57
N SER A 274 11.08 14.62 2.15
CA SER A 274 10.10 15.36 2.91
C SER A 274 8.92 14.46 3.22
N VAL A 275 8.41 14.52 4.45
CA VAL A 275 7.25 13.73 4.86
C VAL A 275 6.23 14.62 5.53
N ALA A 276 4.97 14.26 5.40
CA ALA A 276 3.87 14.88 6.13
C ALA A 276 2.81 13.84 6.42
N TRP A 277 2.00 14.12 7.42
CA TRP A 277 0.84 13.30 7.75
C TRP A 277 -0.30 14.16 8.26
N SER A 278 -1.50 13.70 8.00
CA SER A 278 -2.73 14.22 8.59
C SER A 278 -3.46 13.07 9.26
N ALA A 279 -4.18 13.38 10.32
CA ALA A 279 -5.07 12.45 11.01
C ALA A 279 -6.40 13.15 11.31
N GLY A 280 -7.41 12.39 11.75
CA GLY A 280 -8.67 12.95 12.17
C GLY A 280 -9.76 12.98 11.10
N ILE A 281 -9.56 12.35 9.94
CA ILE A 281 -10.64 12.13 8.97
C ILE A 281 -11.60 11.11 9.59
N ASP A 282 -12.86 11.49 9.77
CA ASP A 282 -13.87 10.60 10.38
C ASP A 282 -14.25 9.47 9.41
N LEU A 283 -14.10 8.23 9.85
CA LEU A 283 -14.45 7.05 9.04
C LEU A 283 -15.97 6.92 8.85
N GLY A 284 -16.76 7.50 9.74
CA GLY A 284 -18.22 7.58 9.61
C GLY A 284 -18.62 8.46 8.43
N ASP A 285 -17.95 9.61 8.26
CA ASP A 285 -18.16 10.52 7.13
C ASP A 285 -17.80 9.82 5.80
N VAL A 286 -16.66 9.12 5.78
CA VAL A 286 -16.25 8.34 4.59
C VAL A 286 -17.30 7.26 4.24
N LYS A 287 -17.87 6.58 5.25
CA LYS A 287 -18.94 5.60 5.03
C LYS A 287 -20.25 6.23 4.55
N ALA A 288 -20.59 7.42 5.05
CA ALA A 288 -21.78 8.15 4.60
C ALA A 288 -21.65 8.54 3.11
N ILE A 289 -20.49 9.02 2.69
CA ILE A 289 -20.18 9.29 1.28
C ILE A 289 -20.29 8.01 0.45
N ALA A 290 -19.66 6.93 0.90
CA ALA A 290 -19.70 5.64 0.22
C ALA A 290 -21.14 5.15 0.00
N THR A 291 -22.01 5.31 1.01
CA THR A 291 -23.43 4.95 0.91
C THR A 291 -24.18 5.82 -0.09
N ALA A 292 -23.92 7.14 -0.10
CA ALA A 292 -24.62 8.08 -0.97
C ALA A 292 -24.32 7.86 -2.47
N TYR A 293 -23.11 7.39 -2.79
CA TYR A 293 -22.65 7.15 -4.16
C TYR A 293 -22.49 5.67 -4.51
N GLU A 294 -23.07 4.76 -3.72
CA GLU A 294 -23.03 3.29 -3.93
C GLU A 294 -21.61 2.73 -4.11
N GLY A 295 -20.61 3.38 -3.49
CA GLY A 295 -19.20 2.99 -3.51
C GLY A 295 -18.75 2.30 -2.23
N THR A 296 -17.46 2.01 -2.15
CA THR A 296 -16.81 1.48 -0.94
C THR A 296 -16.01 2.56 -0.22
N VAL A 297 -15.66 2.33 1.04
CA VAL A 297 -14.74 3.19 1.82
C VAL A 297 -13.43 3.40 1.05
N ASN A 298 -12.90 2.36 0.42
CA ASN A 298 -11.69 2.46 -0.40
C ASN A 298 -11.88 3.41 -1.59
N ASP A 299 -13.02 3.33 -2.29
CA ASP A 299 -13.27 4.16 -3.46
C ASP A 299 -13.36 5.64 -3.10
N VAL A 300 -14.00 5.96 -1.98
CA VAL A 300 -14.06 7.33 -1.44
C VAL A 300 -12.69 7.86 -1.05
N LEU A 301 -11.89 7.07 -0.33
CA LEU A 301 -10.53 7.48 0.06
C LEU A 301 -9.61 7.66 -1.15
N MET A 302 -9.69 6.76 -2.13
CA MET A 302 -8.93 6.90 -3.38
C MET A 302 -9.38 8.11 -4.20
N SER A 303 -10.68 8.41 -4.22
CA SER A 303 -11.23 9.62 -4.86
C SER A 303 -10.72 10.89 -4.17
N ALA A 304 -10.69 10.92 -2.85
CA ALA A 304 -10.14 12.05 -2.10
C ALA A 304 -8.63 12.24 -2.35
N VAL A 305 -7.86 11.15 -2.46
CA VAL A 305 -6.43 11.21 -2.86
C VAL A 305 -6.31 11.73 -4.29
N SER A 306 -7.13 11.26 -5.23
CA SER A 306 -7.17 11.74 -6.62
C SER A 306 -7.39 13.24 -6.71
N LEU A 307 -8.39 13.77 -5.98
CA LEU A 307 -8.68 15.20 -5.93
C LEU A 307 -7.53 16.01 -5.35
N ALA A 308 -6.94 15.54 -4.24
CA ALA A 308 -5.79 16.20 -3.60
C ALA A 308 -4.57 16.25 -4.52
N LEU A 309 -4.30 15.19 -5.28
CA LEU A 309 -3.23 15.16 -6.27
C LEU A 309 -3.54 16.05 -7.47
N SER A 310 -4.79 16.08 -7.93
CA SER A 310 -5.23 16.97 -9.02
C SER A 310 -5.03 18.44 -8.65
N ASP A 311 -5.43 18.83 -7.44
CA ASP A 311 -5.23 20.20 -6.95
C ASP A 311 -3.74 20.52 -6.80
N TYR A 312 -2.94 19.59 -6.26
CA TYR A 312 -1.50 19.75 -6.12
C TYR A 312 -0.79 19.97 -7.47
N LEU A 313 -1.21 19.25 -8.52
CA LEU A 313 -0.69 19.40 -9.87
C LEU A 313 -1.10 20.74 -10.49
N ARG A 314 -2.38 21.16 -10.33
CA ARG A 314 -2.88 22.45 -10.82
C ARG A 314 -2.14 23.62 -10.20
N GLU A 315 -1.89 23.59 -8.89
CA GLU A 315 -1.10 24.61 -8.18
C GLU A 315 0.33 24.73 -8.71
N ARG A 316 0.87 23.69 -9.32
CA ARG A 316 2.19 23.65 -9.96
C ARG A 316 2.17 23.96 -11.45
N GLY A 317 1.01 24.41 -11.98
CA GLY A 317 0.85 24.83 -13.37
C GLY A 317 0.62 23.71 -14.36
N VAL A 318 0.34 22.48 -13.89
CA VAL A 318 -0.07 21.37 -14.76
C VAL A 318 -1.56 21.54 -15.05
N HIS A 319 -1.92 21.86 -16.30
CA HIS A 319 -3.31 22.09 -16.70
C HIS A 319 -3.93 20.89 -17.42
N ASP A 320 -3.11 20.12 -18.12
CA ASP A 320 -3.52 18.88 -18.79
C ASP A 320 -3.19 17.69 -17.88
N ILE A 321 -4.15 17.35 -17.02
CA ILE A 321 -3.96 16.34 -15.98
C ILE A 321 -4.46 15.02 -16.51
N HIS A 322 -3.56 14.04 -16.55
CA HIS A 322 -3.86 12.67 -16.96
C HIS A 322 -3.78 11.69 -15.78
N ASP A 323 -4.31 10.50 -16.00
CA ASP A 323 -4.24 9.40 -15.05
C ASP A 323 -2.80 9.11 -14.63
N LEU A 324 -2.61 8.81 -13.35
CA LEU A 324 -1.31 8.42 -12.81
C LEU A 324 -1.28 6.94 -12.45
N ALA A 325 -0.27 6.24 -12.96
CA ALA A 325 -0.03 4.85 -12.60
C ALA A 325 0.68 4.74 -11.25
N TRP A 326 0.12 3.95 -10.35
CA TRP A 326 0.62 3.65 -9.01
C TRP A 326 0.95 2.18 -8.85
N MET A 327 1.93 1.87 -8.04
CA MET A 327 2.12 0.54 -7.48
C MET A 327 1.28 0.40 -6.22
N MET A 328 0.39 -0.57 -6.18
CA MET A 328 -0.43 -0.88 -5.00
C MET A 328 -0.10 -2.27 -4.48
N PRO A 329 0.33 -2.41 -3.21
CA PRO A 329 0.48 -3.70 -2.58
C PRO A 329 -0.89 -4.30 -2.26
N VAL A 330 -1.10 -5.56 -2.61
CA VAL A 330 -2.30 -6.35 -2.30
C VAL A 330 -1.88 -7.56 -1.48
N SER A 331 -2.43 -7.71 -0.28
CA SER A 331 -2.14 -8.88 0.54
C SER A 331 -2.73 -10.14 -0.08
N LEU A 332 -1.93 -11.19 -0.11
CA LEU A 332 -2.37 -12.53 -0.51
C LEU A 332 -2.77 -13.39 0.68
N GLN A 333 -2.65 -12.87 1.91
CA GLN A 333 -3.03 -13.56 3.14
C GLN A 333 -4.01 -12.72 3.94
N PRO A 334 -4.93 -13.35 4.69
CA PRO A 334 -5.81 -12.63 5.61
C PRO A 334 -5.00 -11.84 6.63
N ILE A 335 -5.47 -10.61 6.95
CA ILE A 335 -4.81 -9.73 7.93
C ILE A 335 -5.24 -10.09 9.36
N ASP A 336 -6.31 -10.83 9.52
CA ASP A 336 -6.97 -11.19 10.78
C ASP A 336 -6.35 -12.41 11.50
N GLY A 337 -5.28 -12.98 10.97
CA GLY A 337 -4.50 -14.03 11.62
C GLY A 337 -3.51 -13.52 12.66
N GLU A 338 -3.15 -14.37 13.63
CA GLU A 338 -1.99 -14.12 14.48
C GLU A 338 -0.74 -13.92 13.62
N LEU A 339 0.14 -13.02 14.05
CA LEU A 339 1.40 -12.81 13.38
C LEU A 339 2.19 -14.12 13.42
N PRO A 340 2.58 -14.69 12.27
CA PRO A 340 3.30 -15.97 12.26
C PRO A 340 4.67 -15.84 12.93
N ASP A 341 5.20 -16.94 13.44
CA ASP A 341 6.53 -16.99 14.08
C ASP A 341 7.66 -16.51 13.16
N THR A 342 7.47 -16.59 11.86
CA THR A 342 8.37 -16.05 10.84
C THR A 342 7.69 -14.89 10.12
N LEU A 343 8.30 -13.72 10.23
CA LEU A 343 7.97 -12.60 9.34
C LEU A 343 8.33 -13.01 7.91
N GLY A 344 7.89 -12.28 6.92
CA GLY A 344 8.20 -12.57 5.52
C GLY A 344 7.31 -11.75 4.60
N ASN A 345 7.61 -11.80 3.29
CA ASN A 345 6.90 -11.02 2.29
C ASN A 345 5.90 -11.89 1.52
N HIS A 346 4.59 -11.67 1.76
CA HIS A 346 3.47 -12.43 1.19
C HIS A 346 2.42 -11.53 0.55
N PHE A 347 2.84 -10.64 -0.35
CA PHE A 347 1.96 -9.73 -1.07
C PHE A 347 2.31 -9.66 -2.54
N ALA A 348 1.36 -9.26 -3.37
CA ALA A 348 1.57 -8.89 -4.75
C ALA A 348 1.58 -7.38 -4.90
N VAL A 349 2.30 -6.85 -5.88
CA VAL A 349 2.23 -5.45 -6.29
C VAL A 349 1.50 -5.38 -7.62
N VAL A 350 0.36 -4.71 -7.64
CA VAL A 350 -0.43 -4.47 -8.84
C VAL A 350 -0.27 -3.03 -9.33
N LEU A 351 -0.57 -2.80 -10.60
CA LEU A 351 -0.57 -1.47 -11.19
C LEU A 351 -1.98 -0.89 -11.17
N PHE A 352 -2.16 0.24 -10.51
CA PHE A 352 -3.42 0.96 -10.45
C PHE A 352 -3.31 2.29 -11.19
N SER A 353 -4.13 2.48 -12.23
CA SER A 353 -4.27 3.77 -12.90
C SER A 353 -5.28 4.62 -12.15
N MET A 354 -4.80 5.59 -11.37
CA MET A 354 -5.66 6.51 -10.62
C MET A 354 -6.23 7.57 -11.57
N PRO A 355 -7.55 7.70 -11.67
CA PRO A 355 -8.15 8.76 -12.47
C PRO A 355 -7.88 10.11 -11.81
N LEU A 356 -7.42 11.09 -12.58
CA LEU A 356 -7.22 12.46 -12.14
C LEU A 356 -8.04 13.43 -13.00
N GLY A 357 -8.25 14.65 -12.49
CA GLY A 357 -8.91 15.71 -13.23
C GLY A 357 -10.44 15.61 -13.28
N ILE A 358 -11.06 14.55 -12.78
CA ILE A 358 -12.52 14.42 -12.67
C ILE A 358 -12.97 15.20 -11.44
N GLU A 359 -13.84 16.21 -11.63
CA GLU A 359 -14.29 17.09 -10.55
C GLU A 359 -15.67 16.70 -9.98
N ASP A 360 -16.50 16.02 -10.78
CA ASP A 360 -17.81 15.56 -10.31
C ASP A 360 -17.64 14.37 -9.35
N PRO A 361 -18.17 14.45 -8.11
CA PRO A 361 -17.99 13.40 -7.10
C PRO A 361 -18.60 12.06 -7.50
N ALA A 362 -19.76 12.05 -8.16
CA ALA A 362 -20.44 10.81 -8.54
C ALA A 362 -19.67 10.12 -9.67
N GLU A 363 -19.23 10.87 -10.67
CA GLU A 363 -18.42 10.37 -11.78
C GLU A 363 -17.06 9.83 -11.26
N LEU A 364 -16.37 10.58 -10.40
CA LEU A 364 -15.07 10.16 -9.88
C LEU A 364 -15.17 8.89 -9.03
N ILE A 365 -16.13 8.82 -8.10
CA ILE A 365 -16.31 7.64 -7.23
C ILE A 365 -16.70 6.43 -8.06
N ALA A 366 -17.58 6.59 -9.06
CA ALA A 366 -17.96 5.52 -9.97
C ALA A 366 -16.77 5.01 -10.79
N GLU A 367 -15.95 5.90 -11.34
CA GLU A 367 -14.76 5.54 -12.12
C GLU A 367 -13.71 4.82 -11.25
N VAL A 368 -13.46 5.31 -10.02
CA VAL A 368 -12.57 4.63 -9.07
C VAL A 368 -13.13 3.26 -8.70
N HIS A 369 -14.43 3.15 -8.45
CA HIS A 369 -15.10 1.90 -8.13
C HIS A 369 -14.97 0.87 -9.27
N GLU A 370 -15.19 1.29 -10.51
CA GLU A 370 -15.03 0.42 -11.67
C GLU A 370 -13.59 -0.11 -11.77
N ARG A 371 -12.58 0.77 -11.66
CA ARG A 371 -11.15 0.40 -11.75
C ARG A 371 -10.73 -0.53 -10.60
N THR A 372 -11.15 -0.24 -9.37
CA THR A 372 -10.81 -1.07 -8.21
C THR A 372 -11.51 -2.43 -8.25
N THR A 373 -12.75 -2.47 -8.74
CA THR A 373 -13.52 -3.70 -8.90
C THR A 373 -12.91 -4.58 -9.99
N ARG A 374 -12.57 -4.00 -11.14
CA ARG A 374 -11.87 -4.71 -12.22
C ARG A 374 -10.55 -5.32 -11.73
N LEU A 375 -9.76 -4.55 -10.97
CA LEU A 375 -8.49 -5.03 -10.41
C LEU A 375 -8.68 -6.20 -9.44
N LYS A 376 -9.72 -6.17 -8.59
CA LYS A 376 -10.04 -7.24 -7.63
C LYS A 376 -10.46 -8.54 -8.31
N HIS A 377 -11.15 -8.45 -9.44
CA HIS A 377 -11.63 -9.60 -10.22
C HIS A 377 -10.66 -10.04 -11.32
N SER A 378 -9.51 -9.38 -11.46
CA SER A 378 -8.50 -9.73 -12.44
C SER A 378 -7.51 -10.78 -11.92
N ALA A 379 -6.84 -11.47 -12.83
CA ALA A 379 -5.72 -12.33 -12.48
C ALA A 379 -4.40 -11.55 -12.22
N GLU A 380 -4.42 -10.21 -12.26
CA GLU A 380 -3.22 -9.38 -12.11
C GLU A 380 -2.44 -9.64 -10.81
N PRO A 381 -3.07 -9.77 -9.61
CA PRO A 381 -2.32 -10.03 -8.39
C PRO A 381 -1.57 -11.35 -8.43
N ILE A 382 -2.15 -12.39 -9.04
CA ILE A 382 -1.52 -13.71 -9.18
C ILE A 382 -0.33 -13.64 -10.12
N VAL A 383 -0.53 -13.00 -11.25
CA VAL A 383 0.50 -12.80 -12.27
C VAL A 383 1.63 -11.93 -11.72
N ALA A 384 1.31 -10.84 -11.03
CA ALA A 384 2.28 -9.97 -10.40
C ALA A 384 3.11 -10.70 -9.32
N PHE A 385 2.48 -11.55 -8.51
CA PHE A 385 3.17 -12.38 -7.53
C PHE A 385 4.13 -13.37 -8.22
N GLY A 386 3.70 -14.03 -9.28
CA GLY A 386 4.56 -14.90 -10.09
C GLY A 386 5.78 -14.17 -10.65
N VAL A 387 5.59 -12.97 -11.18
CA VAL A 387 6.69 -12.11 -11.66
C VAL A 387 7.65 -11.73 -10.53
N GLN A 388 7.14 -11.40 -9.35
CA GLN A 388 7.98 -11.10 -8.17
C GLN A 388 8.84 -12.29 -7.75
N GLN A 389 8.31 -13.52 -7.79
CA GLN A 389 9.10 -14.72 -7.50
C GLN A 389 10.24 -14.92 -8.51
N VAL A 390 9.96 -14.70 -9.79
CA VAL A 390 11.00 -14.77 -10.83
C VAL A 390 12.07 -13.68 -10.63
N ILE A 391 11.67 -12.46 -10.26
CA ILE A 391 12.61 -11.37 -9.95
C ILE A 391 13.49 -11.74 -8.74
N ALA A 392 12.90 -12.38 -7.71
CA ALA A 392 13.60 -12.78 -6.49
C ALA A 392 14.71 -13.81 -6.76
N GLU A 393 14.51 -14.69 -7.73
CA GLU A 393 15.50 -15.71 -8.14
C GLU A 393 16.50 -15.22 -9.21
N ALA A 394 16.21 -14.08 -9.84
CA ALA A 394 17.04 -13.55 -10.93
C ALA A 394 18.37 -12.98 -10.44
N PRO A 395 19.43 -12.98 -11.28
CA PRO A 395 20.66 -12.28 -10.97
C PRO A 395 20.40 -10.80 -10.62
N LYS A 396 21.08 -10.26 -9.60
CA LYS A 396 20.88 -8.90 -9.06
C LYS A 396 20.74 -7.80 -10.14
N LYS A 397 21.52 -7.88 -11.24
CA LYS A 397 21.44 -6.90 -12.34
C LYS A 397 20.13 -7.00 -13.12
N VAL A 398 19.62 -8.21 -13.32
CA VAL A 398 18.37 -8.48 -14.02
C VAL A 398 17.20 -8.06 -13.15
N ALA A 399 17.16 -8.49 -11.89
CA ALA A 399 16.18 -8.09 -10.89
C ALA A 399 16.05 -6.56 -10.81
N ARG A 400 17.17 -5.85 -10.69
CA ARG A 400 17.20 -4.39 -10.69
C ARG A 400 16.67 -3.79 -12.00
N GLY A 401 17.05 -4.33 -13.15
CA GLY A 401 16.58 -3.83 -14.44
C GLY A 401 15.07 -3.92 -14.61
N ILE A 402 14.48 -5.02 -14.17
CA ILE A 402 13.02 -5.22 -14.19
C ILE A 402 12.34 -4.26 -13.20
N THR A 403 12.82 -4.17 -11.98
CA THR A 403 12.28 -3.23 -10.98
C THR A 403 12.37 -1.79 -11.45
N ASP A 404 13.49 -1.39 -12.05
CA ASP A 404 13.67 -0.05 -12.62
C ASP A 404 12.72 0.25 -13.75
N PHE A 405 12.41 -0.75 -14.56
CA PHE A 405 11.43 -0.61 -15.63
C PHE A 405 10.04 -0.31 -15.05
N PHE A 406 9.56 -1.12 -14.10
CA PHE A 406 8.26 -0.90 -13.46
C PHE A 406 8.20 0.41 -12.67
N SER A 407 9.25 0.74 -11.91
CA SER A 407 9.29 1.97 -11.13
C SER A 407 9.31 3.24 -11.99
N ARG A 408 9.84 3.17 -13.21
CA ARG A 408 9.80 4.30 -14.16
C ARG A 408 8.45 4.50 -14.82
N LYS A 409 7.58 3.48 -14.80
CA LYS A 409 6.22 3.54 -15.37
C LYS A 409 5.18 3.99 -14.36
N THR A 410 5.55 4.07 -13.08
CA THR A 410 4.67 4.46 -11.99
C THR A 410 5.20 5.70 -11.28
N ILE A 411 4.28 6.50 -10.74
CA ILE A 411 4.64 7.70 -10.00
C ILE A 411 5.11 7.37 -8.58
N GLY A 412 4.59 6.29 -7.99
CA GLY A 412 4.89 5.98 -6.61
C GLY A 412 4.20 4.74 -6.09
N GLN A 413 4.25 4.60 -4.77
CA GLN A 413 3.56 3.57 -4.02
C GLN A 413 2.31 4.15 -3.36
N LEU A 414 1.17 3.48 -3.50
CA LEU A 414 -0.08 3.84 -2.86
C LEU A 414 -0.60 2.65 -2.07
N SER A 415 -0.81 2.83 -0.77
CA SER A 415 -1.30 1.77 0.11
C SER A 415 -2.51 2.25 0.91
N ASN A 416 -3.50 1.38 1.06
CA ASN A 416 -4.61 1.57 1.98
C ASN A 416 -4.64 0.41 2.96
N VAL A 417 -4.38 0.69 4.23
CA VAL A 417 -4.23 -0.31 5.28
C VAL A 417 -5.31 -0.12 6.33
N PRO A 418 -6.25 -1.05 6.47
CA PRO A 418 -7.20 -1.01 7.58
C PRO A 418 -6.49 -1.41 8.88
N GLY A 419 -6.67 -0.59 9.91
CA GLY A 419 -6.14 -0.83 11.26
C GLY A 419 -7.22 -1.21 12.27
N PRO A 420 -6.85 -1.36 13.56
CA PRO A 420 -7.74 -1.73 14.63
C PRO A 420 -8.89 -0.75 14.82
N ARG A 421 -10.07 -1.29 15.12
CA ARG A 421 -11.28 -0.49 15.38
C ARG A 421 -11.35 0.03 16.82
N ALA A 422 -10.65 -0.63 17.74
CA ALA A 422 -10.58 -0.24 19.13
C ALA A 422 -9.36 0.61 19.42
N GLN A 423 -9.47 1.50 20.41
CA GLN A 423 -8.34 2.29 20.88
C GLN A 423 -7.31 1.39 21.55
N LEU A 424 -6.08 1.48 21.10
CA LEU A 424 -4.93 0.79 21.68
C LEU A 424 -4.28 1.64 22.78
N ARG A 425 -3.47 0.98 23.60
CA ARG A 425 -2.58 1.64 24.56
C ARG A 425 -1.15 1.17 24.32
N PHE A 426 -0.21 2.07 24.46
CA PHE A 426 1.21 1.74 24.41
C PHE A 426 1.88 2.18 25.70
N ALA A 427 2.50 1.22 26.39
CA ALA A 427 3.08 1.44 27.72
C ALA A 427 2.10 2.15 28.68
N GLY A 428 0.84 1.72 28.67
CA GLY A 428 -0.23 2.28 29.50
C GLY A 428 -0.85 3.58 28.97
N ILE A 429 -0.27 4.26 27.99
CA ILE A 429 -0.75 5.53 27.40
C ILE A 429 -1.67 5.24 26.21
N PRO A 430 -2.84 5.91 26.09
CA PRO A 430 -3.69 5.76 24.93
C PRO A 430 -2.98 6.23 23.66
N VAL A 431 -3.13 5.43 22.57
CA VAL A 431 -2.69 5.82 21.24
C VAL A 431 -3.76 6.72 20.61
N GLU A 432 -3.41 7.95 20.30
CA GLU A 432 -4.30 8.95 19.71
C GLU A 432 -4.52 8.67 18.21
N SER A 433 -3.43 8.46 17.48
CA SER A 433 -3.47 8.16 16.05
C SER A 433 -2.33 7.22 15.64
N VAL A 434 -2.58 6.51 14.53
CA VAL A 434 -1.58 5.68 13.86
C VAL A 434 -1.44 6.16 12.43
N CYS A 435 -0.21 6.38 11.99
CA CYS A 435 0.11 6.69 10.60
C CYS A 435 1.23 5.78 10.12
N ALA A 436 1.21 5.42 8.86
CA ALA A 436 2.26 4.63 8.24
C ALA A 436 2.75 5.29 6.94
N PHE A 437 3.98 4.96 6.56
CA PHE A 437 4.57 5.43 5.31
C PHE A 437 5.15 4.25 4.55
N VAL A 438 4.88 4.24 3.27
CA VAL A 438 5.36 3.19 2.36
C VAL A 438 6.68 3.59 1.72
N PRO A 439 7.62 2.66 1.53
CA PRO A 439 8.84 2.93 0.79
C PRO A 439 8.55 3.12 -0.69
N THR A 440 9.33 3.96 -1.35
CA THR A 440 9.34 4.10 -2.80
C THR A 440 10.49 3.32 -3.41
N SER A 441 10.33 2.81 -4.63
CA SER A 441 11.34 2.02 -5.32
C SER A 441 11.91 2.75 -6.55
N GLY A 442 13.15 2.46 -6.90
CA GLY A 442 13.78 3.00 -8.11
C GLY A 442 13.77 4.53 -8.17
N ASP A 443 13.14 5.10 -9.19
CA ASP A 443 13.03 6.53 -9.43
C ASP A 443 11.64 7.11 -9.08
N GLN A 444 10.87 6.42 -8.26
CA GLN A 444 9.57 6.90 -7.79
C GLN A 444 9.72 8.09 -6.83
N PRO A 445 9.06 9.22 -7.08
CA PRO A 445 9.20 10.42 -6.24
C PRO A 445 8.31 10.43 -4.99
N ILE A 446 7.22 9.62 -4.91
CA ILE A 446 6.21 9.76 -3.86
C ILE A 446 5.71 8.41 -3.35
N GLY A 447 5.41 8.34 -2.06
CA GLY A 447 4.66 7.27 -1.42
C GLY A 447 3.49 7.85 -0.62
N ILE A 448 2.31 7.26 -0.75
CA ILE A 448 1.11 7.63 0.01
C ILE A 448 0.58 6.39 0.73
N CYS A 449 0.31 6.54 2.02
CA CYS A 449 -0.33 5.52 2.83
C CYS A 449 -1.57 6.09 3.51
N VAL A 450 -2.71 5.47 3.27
CA VAL A 450 -3.96 5.74 3.98
C VAL A 450 -4.09 4.67 5.05
N PHE A 451 -4.30 5.06 6.30
CA PHE A 451 -4.37 4.14 7.43
C PHE A 451 -5.59 4.45 8.30
N SER A 452 -6.47 3.47 8.52
CA SER A 452 -7.61 3.66 9.43
C SER A 452 -7.31 3.10 10.82
N TYR A 453 -7.68 3.85 11.86
CA TYR A 453 -7.48 3.46 13.25
C TYR A 453 -8.55 4.09 14.14
N ASN A 454 -9.20 3.29 14.99
CA ASN A 454 -10.14 3.76 16.03
C ASN A 454 -11.22 4.74 15.48
N GLY A 455 -11.82 4.41 14.34
CA GLY A 455 -12.84 5.26 13.70
C GLY A 455 -12.32 6.48 12.96
N SER A 456 -11.01 6.69 12.90
CA SER A 456 -10.36 7.79 12.19
C SER A 456 -9.46 7.27 11.06
N VAL A 457 -9.19 8.11 10.08
CA VAL A 457 -8.24 7.83 9.00
C VAL A 457 -7.09 8.85 9.05
N ALA A 458 -5.88 8.34 8.91
CA ALA A 458 -4.66 9.12 8.75
C ALA A 458 -4.10 8.93 7.34
N VAL A 459 -3.47 9.97 6.80
CA VAL A 459 -2.82 9.94 5.50
C VAL A 459 -1.36 10.35 5.66
N GLY A 460 -0.45 9.41 5.41
CA GLY A 460 0.99 9.64 5.38
C GLY A 460 1.47 9.83 3.94
N VAL A 461 2.22 10.89 3.72
CA VAL A 461 2.84 11.20 2.42
C VAL A 461 4.33 11.34 2.61
N SER A 462 5.11 10.60 1.83
CA SER A 462 6.57 10.73 1.78
C SER A 462 6.99 11.02 0.35
N GLY A 463 7.91 11.95 0.17
CA GLY A 463 8.33 12.34 -1.17
C GLY A 463 9.79 12.75 -1.25
N ASP A 464 10.31 12.83 -2.48
CA ASP A 464 11.57 13.49 -2.76
C ASP A 464 11.48 14.98 -2.42
N SER A 465 12.38 15.49 -1.57
CA SER A 465 12.27 16.87 -1.04
C SER A 465 12.34 17.97 -2.11
N ARG A 466 12.88 17.67 -3.29
CA ARG A 466 12.94 18.62 -4.42
C ARG A 466 11.67 18.55 -5.28
N MET A 467 11.16 17.34 -5.52
CA MET A 467 10.00 17.12 -6.38
C MET A 467 8.69 17.39 -5.63
N ILE A 468 8.67 17.06 -4.33
CA ILE A 468 7.51 17.21 -3.44
C ILE A 468 7.99 17.89 -2.14
N PRO A 469 8.31 19.20 -2.19
CA PRO A 469 8.84 19.92 -1.04
C PRO A 469 7.80 20.16 0.06
N ASP A 470 6.53 20.09 -0.27
CA ASP A 470 5.37 20.41 0.58
C ASP A 470 4.33 19.27 0.61
N PRO A 471 4.71 18.06 1.07
CA PRO A 471 3.83 16.89 1.09
C PRO A 471 2.60 17.08 2.01
N ASP A 472 2.62 18.03 2.93
CA ASP A 472 1.52 18.40 3.80
C ASP A 472 0.32 18.96 3.02
N ARG A 473 0.52 19.58 1.86
CA ARG A 473 -0.57 19.99 0.97
C ARG A 473 -1.37 18.79 0.47
N ILE A 474 -0.70 17.69 0.13
CA ILE A 474 -1.36 16.47 -0.31
C ILE A 474 -2.06 15.81 0.88
N SER A 475 -1.36 15.62 2.01
CA SER A 475 -1.94 14.91 3.16
C SER A 475 -3.15 15.63 3.76
N ARG A 476 -3.10 16.95 3.90
CA ARG A 476 -4.24 17.76 4.37
C ARG A 476 -5.33 17.91 3.31
N GLY A 477 -4.94 17.99 2.04
CA GLY A 477 -5.87 18.06 0.91
C GLY A 477 -6.84 16.88 0.88
N VAL A 478 -6.38 15.68 1.23
CA VAL A 478 -7.26 14.50 1.31
C VAL A 478 -8.39 14.72 2.33
N GLY A 479 -8.10 15.22 3.53
CA GLY A 479 -9.12 15.54 4.53
C GLY A 479 -10.11 16.58 4.04
N GLN A 480 -9.62 17.68 3.44
CA GLN A 480 -10.46 18.73 2.88
C GLN A 480 -11.37 18.22 1.76
N HIS A 481 -10.89 17.27 0.95
CA HIS A 481 -11.72 16.67 -0.09
C HIS A 481 -12.75 15.71 0.49
N VAL A 482 -12.46 14.98 1.57
CA VAL A 482 -13.49 14.19 2.27
C VAL A 482 -14.61 15.10 2.78
N GLU A 483 -14.30 16.26 3.37
CA GLU A 483 -15.31 17.24 3.80
C GLU A 483 -16.17 17.75 2.61
N ARG A 484 -15.53 18.06 1.48
CA ARG A 484 -16.24 18.49 0.24
C ARG A 484 -17.12 17.38 -0.32
N LEU A 485 -16.62 16.15 -0.37
CA LEU A 485 -17.38 14.98 -0.82
C LEU A 485 -18.58 14.70 0.09
N LEU A 486 -18.44 14.88 1.42
CA LEU A 486 -19.53 14.73 2.38
C LEU A 486 -20.63 15.77 2.15
N ALA A 487 -20.24 17.03 1.94
CA ALA A 487 -21.20 18.09 1.64
C ALA A 487 -21.96 17.79 0.34
N ALA A 488 -21.27 17.33 -0.71
CA ALA A 488 -21.89 16.93 -1.97
C ALA A 488 -22.81 15.71 -1.81
N ALA A 489 -22.40 14.69 -1.05
CA ALA A 489 -23.21 13.51 -0.75
C ALA A 489 -24.50 13.85 0.00
N THR A 490 -24.43 14.80 0.94
CA THR A 490 -25.60 15.29 1.69
C THR A 490 -26.60 15.99 0.76
N ALA A 491 -26.11 16.83 -0.15
CA ALA A 491 -26.96 17.49 -1.15
C ALA A 491 -27.57 16.49 -2.15
N HIS A 492 -26.82 15.49 -2.56
CA HIS A 492 -27.25 14.42 -3.46
C HIS A 492 -28.41 13.61 -2.85
N THR A 493 -28.27 13.16 -1.62
CA THR A 493 -29.32 12.41 -0.92
C THR A 493 -30.56 13.23 -0.65
N ALA A 494 -30.45 14.53 -0.36
CA ALA A 494 -31.58 15.43 -0.21
C ALA A 494 -32.37 15.61 -1.51
N SER A 495 -31.67 15.68 -2.66
CA SER A 495 -32.31 15.82 -3.97
C SER A 495 -33.04 14.55 -4.43
N THR A 496 -32.48 13.37 -4.11
CA THR A 496 -33.08 12.08 -4.47
C THR A 496 -34.21 11.65 -3.54
N SER A 497 -34.28 12.18 -2.30
CA SER A 497 -35.33 11.89 -1.33
C SER A 497 -36.52 12.85 -1.38
N THR A 498 -36.54 13.85 -2.26
CA THR A 498 -37.70 14.70 -2.46
C THR A 498 -38.74 13.95 -3.32
N PRO A 499 -39.89 13.49 -2.78
CA PRO A 499 -40.87 12.83 -3.60
C PRO A 499 -41.39 13.82 -4.65
N ALA A 500 -41.66 13.34 -5.85
CA ALA A 500 -42.43 14.06 -6.87
C ALA A 500 -43.85 14.31 -6.35
N LEU A 501 -44.02 15.27 -5.45
CA LEU A 501 -45.30 15.77 -5.00
C LEU A 501 -45.77 16.87 -5.96
N ALA A 502 -46.94 16.60 -6.54
CA ALA A 502 -47.81 17.55 -7.19
C ALA A 502 -47.62 17.83 -8.68
N MET A 503 -47.99 16.87 -9.51
CA MET A 503 -48.67 17.19 -10.75
C MET A 503 -49.94 16.34 -10.89
N ASN A 504 -50.89 16.51 -9.98
CA ASN A 504 -52.24 15.97 -10.15
C ASN A 504 -53.27 16.89 -9.45
N SER A 505 -53.49 18.08 -9.99
CA SER A 505 -54.69 18.86 -9.69
C SER A 505 -54.97 19.80 -10.85
N ALA A 506 -55.83 19.38 -11.75
CA ALA A 506 -56.82 20.17 -12.44
C ALA A 506 -57.40 19.38 -13.63
N LEU A 507 -58.34 18.49 -13.34
CA LEU A 507 -59.37 18.16 -14.33
C LEU A 507 -60.50 19.15 -14.15
N PRO A 508 -60.99 19.89 -15.18
CA PRO A 508 -62.14 20.71 -15.06
C PRO A 508 -63.39 19.84 -15.03
N THR A 509 -64.21 20.00 -13.98
CA THR A 509 -65.57 19.46 -13.86
C THR A 509 -66.46 20.08 -14.91
N SER A 510 -66.83 19.29 -15.91
CA SER A 510 -67.95 19.63 -16.82
C SER A 510 -69.28 19.47 -16.06
N ALA A 511 -70.07 20.53 -15.99
CA ALA A 511 -71.43 20.56 -15.46
C ALA A 511 -72.39 19.74 -16.33
N PRO A 512 -73.41 19.08 -15.75
CA PRO A 512 -74.45 18.40 -16.52
C PRO A 512 -75.52 19.38 -17.05
N THR A 513 -75.73 19.39 -18.35
CA THR A 513 -76.87 19.99 -19.00
C THR A 513 -78.07 19.09 -18.82
N SER A 514 -79.15 19.65 -18.21
CA SER A 514 -80.47 19.04 -18.14
C SER A 514 -81.14 18.98 -19.51
N PRO A 515 -81.90 17.95 -19.87
CA PRO A 515 -82.86 18.02 -20.98
C PRO A 515 -84.18 18.52 -20.50
N GLN A 516 -84.70 19.62 -21.13
CA GLN A 516 -86.08 19.94 -21.11
C GLN A 516 -86.86 19.18 -22.20
N GLY A 517 -88.01 18.78 -21.84
CA GLY A 517 -88.98 17.96 -22.48
C GLY A 517 -89.56 18.35 -23.80
N ALA A 518 -90.24 17.43 -24.37
CA ALA A 518 -91.59 17.38 -24.87
C ALA A 518 -91.87 15.89 -25.21
#